data_643d9f01adf15d87a9f3fc310468dab7
#
_entry.id   643d9f01adf15d87a9f3fc310468dab7
#
_cell.length_a   1.000
_cell.length_b   1.000
_cell.length_c   1.000
_cell.angle_alpha   90.00
_cell.angle_beta   90.00
_cell.angle_gamma   90.00
#
_symmetry.space_group_name_H-M   'P 1'
#
loop_
_entity.id
_entity.type
_entity.pdbx_description
1 polymer ?
#
loop_
_entity_poly.entity_id
_entity_poly.type
_entity_poly.pdbx_seq_one_letter_code
_entity_poly.pdbx_strand_id
1 'polypeptide(L)'
;MRKLRFGSGGNRRRGMKQNSARINPPRRSVLEEVGNAVTHGTGALLGLAGLVLLLVRSRTGLQICASLVYGICMFLMFLMSCLYHSFRWGSTVKRVWRRFDYISIYLLIGGTFTPLWLLYWKGANGWIVCAAEWVLLIAGITLIAVFGPEKVRWFHMTMYIAVGWCGVVFLPQMIANDLPLLFFILGGGLLYTLGIIPFAMKRKGAHFIWHIFVLLGAVAHWLGIYLYLYP
;
A
#
# COMPACT_ATOMS: atom_id res chain seq x y z
N MET A 1 -5.47 -47.86 45.83
CA MET A 1 -4.68 -47.50 44.61
C MET A 1 -5.43 -46.47 43.80
N ARG A 2 -5.01 -45.21 43.81
CA ARG A 2 -5.67 -44.07 43.13
C ARG A 2 -4.98 -43.86 41.78
N LYS A 3 -5.70 -44.11 40.66
CA LYS A 3 -5.20 -43.84 39.30
C LYS A 3 -5.16 -42.33 39.06
N LEU A 4 -3.97 -41.77 38.94
CA LEU A 4 -3.73 -40.42 38.45
C LEU A 4 -4.04 -40.38 36.94
N ARG A 5 -5.08 -39.64 36.54
CA ARG A 5 -5.39 -39.33 35.13
C ARG A 5 -4.47 -38.16 34.67
N PHE A 6 -3.50 -38.49 33.84
CA PHE A 6 -2.75 -37.49 33.06
C PHE A 6 -3.63 -37.05 31.86
N GLY A 7 -4.34 -35.95 32.04
CA GLY A 7 -5.20 -35.37 30.99
C GLY A 7 -4.92 -33.88 30.82
N SER A 8 -3.83 -33.45 30.12
CA SER A 8 -3.70 -32.03 29.74
C SER A 8 -2.85 -31.75 28.49
N GLY A 9 -2.44 -32.78 27.71
CA GLY A 9 -1.63 -32.57 26.51
C GLY A 9 -2.39 -32.00 25.29
N GLY A 10 -3.69 -32.27 25.18
CA GLY A 10 -4.50 -31.91 24.01
C GLY A 10 -4.84 -30.42 23.92
N ASN A 11 -5.09 -29.79 25.06
CA ASN A 11 -5.53 -28.38 25.08
C ASN A 11 -4.36 -27.39 24.84
N ARG A 12 -3.15 -27.71 25.34
CA ARG A 12 -1.96 -26.90 25.04
C ARG A 12 -1.55 -26.96 23.56
N ARG A 13 -1.65 -28.12 22.91
CA ARG A 13 -1.35 -28.28 21.48
C ARG A 13 -2.37 -27.58 20.58
N ARG A 14 -3.65 -27.54 20.95
CA ARG A 14 -4.67 -26.75 20.24
C ARG A 14 -4.45 -25.25 20.39
N GLY A 15 -4.13 -24.76 21.59
CA GLY A 15 -3.81 -23.35 21.83
C GLY A 15 -2.57 -22.87 21.08
N MET A 16 -1.49 -23.69 21.03
CA MET A 16 -0.27 -23.38 20.26
C MET A 16 -0.52 -23.38 18.74
N LYS A 17 -1.32 -24.32 18.22
CA LYS A 17 -1.71 -24.33 16.79
C LYS A 17 -2.60 -23.14 16.43
N GLN A 18 -3.54 -22.73 17.28
CA GLN A 18 -4.36 -21.53 17.06
C GLN A 18 -3.55 -20.24 17.13
N ASN A 19 -2.60 -20.11 18.05
CA ASN A 19 -1.69 -18.95 18.10
C ASN A 19 -0.74 -18.89 16.90
N SER A 20 -0.19 -20.02 16.46
CA SER A 20 0.67 -20.06 15.27
C SER A 20 -0.10 -19.73 13.98
N ALA A 21 -1.36 -20.13 13.87
CA ALA A 21 -2.22 -19.80 12.73
C ALA A 21 -2.59 -18.30 12.65
N ARG A 22 -2.63 -17.61 13.80
CA ARG A 22 -2.85 -16.15 13.86
C ARG A 22 -1.60 -15.32 13.53
N ILE A 23 -0.41 -15.88 13.71
CA ILE A 23 0.86 -15.16 13.51
C ILE A 23 1.40 -15.36 12.09
N ASN A 24 1.13 -16.48 11.44
CA ASN A 24 1.61 -16.76 10.10
C ASN A 24 0.68 -16.18 9.02
N PRO A 25 1.27 -15.61 7.94
CA PRO A 25 0.50 -15.17 6.78
C PRO A 25 -0.25 -16.32 6.12
N PRO A 26 -1.31 -16.05 5.34
CA PRO A 26 -1.96 -17.07 4.52
C PRO A 26 -0.96 -17.82 3.66
N ARG A 27 -1.07 -19.16 3.59
CA ARG A 27 -0.19 -19.97 2.75
C ARG A 27 -0.68 -19.90 1.31
N ARG A 28 0.18 -19.47 0.40
CA ARG A 28 -0.05 -19.42 -1.05
C ARG A 28 0.79 -20.48 -1.76
N SER A 29 0.44 -20.79 -3.01
CA SER A 29 1.28 -21.65 -3.84
C SER A 29 2.60 -20.92 -4.20
N VAL A 30 3.64 -21.71 -4.52
CA VAL A 30 4.93 -21.13 -4.95
C VAL A 30 4.74 -20.26 -6.18
N LEU A 31 3.95 -20.72 -7.16
CA LEU A 31 3.67 -19.97 -8.38
C LEU A 31 3.00 -18.62 -8.10
N GLU A 32 2.05 -18.58 -7.16
CA GLU A 32 1.39 -17.33 -6.74
C GLU A 32 2.37 -16.39 -6.03
N GLU A 33 3.22 -16.90 -5.12
CA GLU A 33 4.25 -16.08 -4.45
C GLU A 33 5.26 -15.52 -5.45
N VAL A 34 5.69 -16.32 -6.43
CA VAL A 34 6.60 -15.87 -7.51
C VAL A 34 5.91 -14.81 -8.37
N GLY A 35 4.67 -15.04 -8.79
CA GLY A 35 3.88 -14.06 -9.55
C GLY A 35 3.74 -12.72 -8.82
N ASN A 36 3.42 -12.77 -7.51
CA ASN A 36 3.32 -11.59 -6.66
C ASN A 36 4.66 -10.84 -6.55
N ALA A 37 5.76 -11.57 -6.31
CA ALA A 37 7.09 -10.99 -6.21
C ALA A 37 7.54 -10.35 -7.54
N VAL A 38 7.32 -11.03 -8.67
CA VAL A 38 7.69 -10.52 -10.00
C VAL A 38 6.88 -9.28 -10.36
N THR A 39 5.54 -9.31 -10.16
CA THR A 39 4.67 -8.17 -10.47
C THR A 39 5.08 -6.92 -9.70
N HIS A 40 5.27 -7.03 -8.38
CA HIS A 40 5.67 -5.90 -7.57
C HIS A 40 7.17 -5.58 -7.70
N GLY A 41 8.04 -6.55 -8.01
CA GLY A 41 9.43 -6.30 -8.39
C GLY A 41 9.53 -5.44 -9.65
N THR A 42 8.73 -5.74 -10.68
CA THR A 42 8.58 -4.89 -11.87
C THR A 42 8.05 -3.51 -11.50
N GLY A 43 7.05 -3.43 -10.61
CA GLY A 43 6.53 -2.18 -10.07
C GLY A 43 7.60 -1.34 -9.37
N ALA A 44 8.52 -1.94 -8.62
CA ALA A 44 9.63 -1.25 -7.99
C ALA A 44 10.59 -0.64 -9.02
N LEU A 45 10.94 -1.39 -10.07
CA LEU A 45 11.79 -0.86 -11.16
C LEU A 45 11.11 0.29 -11.91
N LEU A 46 9.82 0.16 -12.22
CA LEU A 46 9.02 1.23 -12.82
C LEU A 46 8.91 2.44 -11.89
N GLY A 47 8.76 2.22 -10.58
CA GLY A 47 8.72 3.27 -9.57
C GLY A 47 10.03 4.07 -9.50
N LEU A 48 11.16 3.37 -9.58
CA LEU A 48 12.48 4.02 -9.63
C LEU A 48 12.66 4.84 -10.93
N ALA A 49 12.31 4.26 -12.08
CA ALA A 49 12.33 4.97 -13.35
C ALA A 49 11.39 6.19 -13.33
N GLY A 50 10.18 6.02 -12.77
CA GLY A 50 9.20 7.08 -12.59
C GLY A 50 9.71 8.22 -11.70
N LEU A 51 10.43 7.91 -10.62
CA LEU A 51 11.09 8.91 -9.77
C LEU A 51 12.11 9.73 -10.56
N VAL A 52 12.98 9.06 -11.33
CA VAL A 52 13.99 9.74 -12.17
C VAL A 52 13.31 10.67 -13.18
N LEU A 53 12.25 10.22 -13.85
CA LEU A 53 11.51 11.03 -14.82
C LEU A 53 10.85 12.25 -14.17
N LEU A 54 10.28 12.12 -12.97
CA LEU A 54 9.72 13.24 -12.21
C LEU A 54 10.81 14.25 -11.84
N LEU A 55 11.98 13.79 -11.38
CA LEU A 55 13.09 14.64 -11.01
C LEU A 55 13.66 15.41 -12.22
N VAL A 56 13.79 14.75 -13.37
CA VAL A 56 14.26 15.38 -14.62
C VAL A 56 13.30 16.50 -15.07
N ARG A 57 11.97 16.33 -14.86
CA ARG A 57 10.98 17.37 -15.17
C ARG A 57 10.79 18.42 -14.07
N SER A 58 11.34 18.21 -12.88
CA SER A 58 11.20 19.14 -11.77
C SER A 58 11.98 20.44 -12.05
N ARG A 59 11.30 21.58 -11.98
CA ARG A 59 11.86 22.93 -12.22
C ARG A 59 11.96 23.77 -10.96
N THR A 60 11.30 23.36 -9.88
CA THR A 60 11.28 24.07 -8.60
C THR A 60 11.67 23.16 -7.45
N GLY A 61 12.19 23.74 -6.36
CA GLY A 61 12.49 22.96 -5.14
C GLY A 61 11.27 22.20 -4.60
N LEU A 62 10.08 22.79 -4.72
CA LEU A 62 8.84 22.12 -4.28
C LEU A 62 8.52 20.90 -5.14
N GLN A 63 8.70 21.00 -6.48
CA GLN A 63 8.54 19.85 -7.38
C GLN A 63 9.56 18.75 -7.06
N ILE A 64 10.83 19.11 -6.79
CA ILE A 64 11.86 18.14 -6.39
C ILE A 64 11.44 17.42 -5.10
N CYS A 65 11.02 18.16 -4.07
CA CYS A 65 10.54 17.55 -2.82
C CYS A 65 9.34 16.62 -3.04
N ALA A 66 8.33 17.06 -3.78
CA ALA A 66 7.16 16.26 -4.09
C ALA A 66 7.51 14.99 -4.90
N SER A 67 8.45 15.11 -5.89
CA SER A 67 8.97 13.99 -6.66
C SER A 67 9.67 12.96 -5.78
N LEU A 68 10.54 13.42 -4.87
CA LEU A 68 11.25 12.53 -3.95
C LEU A 68 10.30 11.80 -3.03
N VAL A 69 9.36 12.50 -2.40
CA VAL A 69 8.37 11.86 -1.50
C VAL A 69 7.54 10.84 -2.27
N TYR A 70 6.93 11.23 -3.39
CA TYR A 70 6.08 10.33 -4.17
C TYR A 70 6.84 9.13 -4.72
N GLY A 71 7.95 9.38 -5.42
CA GLY A 71 8.70 8.32 -6.09
C GLY A 71 9.34 7.34 -5.11
N ILE A 72 9.90 7.83 -3.99
CA ILE A 72 10.47 6.97 -2.95
C ILE A 72 9.36 6.12 -2.29
N CYS A 73 8.22 6.72 -1.94
CA CYS A 73 7.10 5.98 -1.35
C CYS A 73 6.56 4.90 -2.28
N MET A 74 6.40 5.20 -3.57
CA MET A 74 5.97 4.25 -4.59
C MET A 74 6.99 3.12 -4.78
N PHE A 75 8.28 3.44 -4.89
CA PHE A 75 9.35 2.45 -4.96
C PHE A 75 9.36 1.53 -3.74
N LEU A 76 9.30 2.10 -2.53
CA LEU A 76 9.30 1.34 -1.29
C LEU A 76 8.08 0.42 -1.18
N MET A 77 6.89 0.88 -1.59
CA MET A 77 5.69 0.04 -1.56
C MET A 77 5.88 -1.22 -2.41
N PHE A 78 6.30 -1.07 -3.63
CA PHE A 78 6.51 -2.20 -4.52
C PHE A 78 7.67 -3.09 -4.07
N LEU A 79 8.78 -2.49 -3.59
CA LEU A 79 9.93 -3.25 -3.09
C LEU A 79 9.58 -4.06 -1.83
N MET A 80 8.92 -3.46 -0.85
CA MET A 80 8.55 -4.14 0.39
C MET A 80 7.61 -5.32 0.13
N SER A 81 6.66 -5.15 -0.78
CA SER A 81 5.76 -6.21 -1.19
C SER A 81 6.50 -7.33 -1.96
N CYS A 82 7.37 -6.99 -2.91
CA CYS A 82 8.22 -7.94 -3.61
C CYS A 82 9.02 -8.79 -2.62
N LEU A 83 9.70 -8.17 -1.67
CA LEU A 83 10.51 -8.85 -0.65
C LEU A 83 9.64 -9.73 0.26
N TYR A 84 8.47 -9.25 0.72
CA TYR A 84 7.55 -10.08 1.48
C TYR A 84 7.19 -11.38 0.75
N HIS A 85 6.89 -11.31 -0.55
CA HIS A 85 6.52 -12.47 -1.35
C HIS A 85 7.70 -13.38 -1.66
N SER A 86 8.93 -12.87 -1.70
CA SER A 86 10.15 -13.63 -1.98
C SER A 86 10.60 -14.53 -0.81
N PHE A 87 10.18 -14.28 0.42
CA PHE A 87 10.63 -15.05 1.57
C PHE A 87 9.77 -16.30 1.82
N ARG A 88 10.43 -17.35 2.35
CA ARG A 88 9.81 -18.65 2.65
C ARG A 88 8.69 -18.52 3.69
N TRP A 89 7.55 -19.14 3.39
CA TRP A 89 6.42 -19.22 4.32
C TRP A 89 6.84 -19.83 5.68
N GLY A 90 6.31 -19.28 6.77
CA GLY A 90 6.61 -19.71 8.14
C GLY A 90 7.90 -19.13 8.72
N SER A 91 8.76 -18.47 7.94
CA SER A 91 9.97 -17.81 8.43
C SER A 91 9.66 -16.54 9.24
N THR A 92 10.53 -16.20 10.18
CA THR A 92 10.46 -14.94 10.92
C THR A 92 10.64 -13.75 9.98
N VAL A 93 11.53 -13.87 9.00
CA VAL A 93 11.78 -12.85 7.98
C VAL A 93 10.49 -12.52 7.22
N LYS A 94 9.74 -13.51 6.73
CA LYS A 94 8.46 -13.29 6.03
C LYS A 94 7.43 -12.59 6.93
N ARG A 95 7.40 -12.89 8.24
CA ARG A 95 6.52 -12.20 9.20
C ARG A 95 6.88 -10.73 9.41
N VAL A 96 8.17 -10.42 9.43
CA VAL A 96 8.67 -9.04 9.53
C VAL A 96 8.35 -8.27 8.25
N TRP A 97 8.69 -8.82 7.09
CA TRP A 97 8.43 -8.18 5.80
C TRP A 97 6.94 -7.99 5.51
N ARG A 98 6.07 -8.83 6.06
CA ARG A 98 4.64 -8.61 6.00
C ARG A 98 4.20 -7.31 6.69
N ARG A 99 4.85 -6.91 7.79
CA ARG A 99 4.55 -5.60 8.40
C ARG A 99 4.95 -4.46 7.47
N PHE A 100 6.11 -4.55 6.84
CA PHE A 100 6.57 -3.56 5.88
C PHE A 100 5.66 -3.50 4.64
N ASP A 101 5.21 -4.63 4.13
CA ASP A 101 4.24 -4.72 3.03
C ASP A 101 2.94 -3.95 3.35
N TYR A 102 2.39 -4.11 4.55
CA TYR A 102 1.20 -3.36 4.98
C TYR A 102 1.49 -1.88 5.29
N ILE A 103 2.62 -1.56 5.90
CA ILE A 103 3.07 -0.18 6.16
C ILE A 103 3.22 0.59 4.85
N SER A 104 3.76 -0.05 3.83
CA SER A 104 4.06 0.57 2.55
C SER A 104 2.82 1.04 1.78
N ILE A 105 1.63 0.49 2.06
CA ILE A 105 0.37 0.99 1.52
C ILE A 105 0.10 2.42 2.01
N TYR A 106 0.32 2.70 3.30
CA TYR A 106 0.22 4.06 3.84
C TYR A 106 1.23 5.00 3.17
N LEU A 107 2.46 4.54 2.95
CA LEU A 107 3.48 5.32 2.24
C LEU A 107 3.04 5.64 0.81
N LEU A 108 2.47 4.68 0.09
CA LEU A 108 1.97 4.92 -1.27
C LEU A 108 0.84 5.96 -1.28
N ILE A 109 -0.11 5.87 -0.34
CA ILE A 109 -1.21 6.84 -0.24
C ILE A 109 -0.65 8.25 -0.02
N GLY A 110 0.11 8.48 1.05
CA GLY A 110 0.68 9.81 1.33
C GLY A 110 1.62 10.30 0.24
N GLY A 111 2.43 9.40 -0.33
CA GLY A 111 3.30 9.72 -1.45
C GLY A 111 2.52 10.22 -2.66
N THR A 112 1.42 9.54 -3.02
CA THR A 112 0.56 9.88 -4.17
C THR A 112 -0.13 11.23 -3.97
N PHE A 113 -0.64 11.49 -2.78
CA PHE A 113 -1.36 12.74 -2.52
C PHE A 113 -0.44 13.94 -2.26
N THR A 114 0.81 13.73 -1.86
CA THR A 114 1.77 14.84 -1.63
C THR A 114 1.87 15.80 -2.82
N PRO A 115 2.15 15.38 -4.08
CA PRO A 115 2.16 16.30 -5.22
C PRO A 115 0.79 16.93 -5.51
N LEU A 116 -0.31 16.24 -5.26
CA LEU A 116 -1.65 16.79 -5.44
C LEU A 116 -1.94 17.92 -4.45
N TRP A 117 -1.60 17.76 -3.17
CA TRP A 117 -1.75 18.81 -2.17
C TRP A 117 -0.84 20.00 -2.41
N LEU A 118 0.44 19.76 -2.75
CA LEU A 118 1.45 20.82 -2.80
C LEU A 118 1.53 21.51 -4.14
N LEU A 119 1.32 20.80 -5.26
CA LEU A 119 1.49 21.35 -6.61
C LEU A 119 0.16 21.68 -7.29
N TYR A 120 -0.90 20.91 -7.01
CA TYR A 120 -2.21 21.15 -7.62
C TYR A 120 -3.05 22.12 -6.78
N TRP A 121 -3.26 21.84 -5.50
CA TRP A 121 -4.08 22.74 -4.65
C TRP A 121 -3.38 24.06 -4.33
N LYS A 122 -2.07 24.05 -4.22
CA LYS A 122 -1.21 25.21 -3.91
C LYS A 122 -1.58 26.01 -2.65
N GLY A 123 -0.61 26.70 -2.06
CA GLY A 123 -0.81 27.60 -0.94
C GLY A 123 -0.90 26.91 0.43
N ALA A 124 -1.22 27.70 1.47
CA ALA A 124 -1.19 27.26 2.87
C ALA A 124 -2.13 26.07 3.15
N ASN A 125 -3.32 26.05 2.56
CA ASN A 125 -4.28 24.96 2.75
C ASN A 125 -3.73 23.61 2.25
N GLY A 126 -3.02 23.58 1.12
CA GLY A 126 -2.39 22.36 0.61
C GLY A 126 -1.37 21.80 1.59
N TRP A 127 -0.53 22.64 2.20
CA TRP A 127 0.43 22.23 3.22
C TRP A 127 -0.24 21.69 4.49
N ILE A 128 -1.29 22.37 4.97
CA ILE A 128 -2.03 21.95 6.18
C ILE A 128 -2.66 20.58 5.98
N VAL A 129 -3.35 20.37 4.86
CA VAL A 129 -4.01 19.08 4.57
C VAL A 129 -2.98 17.98 4.33
N CYS A 130 -1.91 18.26 3.61
CA CYS A 130 -0.81 17.31 3.43
C CYS A 130 -0.22 16.88 4.78
N ALA A 131 0.07 17.83 5.68
CA ALA A 131 0.58 17.52 7.01
C ALA A 131 -0.42 16.71 7.84
N ALA A 132 -1.71 17.08 7.82
CA ALA A 132 -2.75 16.34 8.53
C ALA A 132 -2.90 14.90 8.02
N GLU A 133 -2.86 14.70 6.71
CA GLU A 133 -2.87 13.37 6.10
C GLU A 133 -1.67 12.54 6.57
N TRP A 134 -0.45 13.09 6.50
CA TRP A 134 0.75 12.37 6.95
C TRP A 134 0.71 12.03 8.44
N VAL A 135 0.13 12.87 9.30
CA VAL A 135 -0.09 12.55 10.73
C VAL A 135 -0.98 11.32 10.88
N LEU A 136 -2.08 11.24 10.15
CA LEU A 136 -2.99 10.07 10.16
C LEU A 136 -2.29 8.81 9.64
N LEU A 137 -1.53 8.94 8.55
CA LEU A 137 -0.79 7.81 7.96
C LEU A 137 0.31 7.31 8.90
N ILE A 138 1.07 8.19 9.55
CA ILE A 138 2.09 7.85 10.54
C ILE A 138 1.47 7.13 11.75
N ALA A 139 0.30 7.56 12.21
CA ALA A 139 -0.43 6.86 13.26
C ALA A 139 -0.79 5.41 12.82
N GLY A 140 -1.30 5.22 11.59
CA GLY A 140 -1.58 3.91 11.01
C GLY A 140 -0.32 3.04 10.88
N ILE A 141 0.79 3.60 10.40
CA ILE A 141 2.11 2.95 10.31
C ILE A 141 2.56 2.48 11.70
N THR A 142 2.47 3.35 12.71
CA THR A 142 2.86 3.05 14.10
C THR A 142 2.04 1.89 14.66
N LEU A 143 0.73 1.88 14.42
CA LEU A 143 -0.14 0.79 14.86
C LEU A 143 0.26 -0.55 14.24
N ILE A 144 0.61 -0.59 12.94
CA ILE A 144 1.10 -1.82 12.30
C ILE A 144 2.46 -2.22 12.86
N ALA A 145 3.38 -1.28 13.04
CA ALA A 145 4.72 -1.55 13.55
C ALA A 145 4.67 -2.18 14.95
N VAL A 146 3.83 -1.65 15.83
CA VAL A 146 3.69 -2.12 17.22
C VAL A 146 2.87 -3.40 17.31
N PHE A 147 1.66 -3.40 16.75
CA PHE A 147 0.68 -4.48 16.97
C PHE A 147 0.65 -5.53 15.87
N GLY A 148 1.25 -5.24 14.70
CA GLY A 148 1.16 -6.06 13.49
C GLY A 148 -0.17 -5.86 12.73
N PRO A 149 -0.21 -6.24 11.45
CA PRO A 149 -1.34 -5.96 10.55
C PRO A 149 -2.61 -6.76 10.87
N GLU A 150 -2.49 -7.86 11.63
CA GLU A 150 -3.60 -8.75 11.92
C GLU A 150 -4.54 -8.23 12.99
N LYS A 151 -3.97 -7.57 14.03
CA LYS A 151 -4.69 -7.27 15.26
C LYS A 151 -5.82 -6.27 15.05
N VAL A 152 -5.62 -5.34 14.11
CA VAL A 152 -6.58 -4.28 13.77
C VAL A 152 -6.82 -4.18 12.26
N ARG A 153 -6.89 -5.33 11.59
CA ARG A 153 -6.97 -5.44 10.13
C ARG A 153 -8.10 -4.58 9.53
N TRP A 154 -9.29 -4.63 10.12
CA TRP A 154 -10.44 -3.85 9.62
C TRP A 154 -10.22 -2.35 9.72
N PHE A 155 -9.59 -1.90 10.81
CA PHE A 155 -9.21 -0.50 10.95
C PHE A 155 -8.27 -0.07 9.82
N HIS A 156 -7.22 -0.85 9.52
CA HIS A 156 -6.31 -0.51 8.44
C HIS A 156 -7.00 -0.50 7.07
N MET A 157 -7.88 -1.48 6.79
CA MET A 157 -8.63 -1.50 5.53
C MET A 157 -9.53 -0.26 5.39
N THR A 158 -10.24 0.13 6.45
CA THR A 158 -11.06 1.34 6.47
C THR A 158 -10.21 2.59 6.27
N MET A 159 -9.06 2.68 6.96
CA MET A 159 -8.14 3.81 6.81
C MET A 159 -7.56 3.93 5.39
N TYR A 160 -7.14 2.82 4.77
CA TYR A 160 -6.64 2.83 3.39
C TYR A 160 -7.71 3.35 2.42
N ILE A 161 -8.96 2.93 2.58
CA ILE A 161 -10.07 3.40 1.74
C ILE A 161 -10.37 4.87 2.03
N ALA A 162 -10.59 5.24 3.31
CA ALA A 162 -11.00 6.58 3.69
C ALA A 162 -9.96 7.64 3.29
N VAL A 163 -8.67 7.39 3.59
CA VAL A 163 -7.59 8.31 3.23
C VAL A 163 -7.28 8.23 1.74
N GLY A 164 -7.35 7.03 1.12
CA GLY A 164 -7.14 6.85 -0.31
C GLY A 164 -8.19 7.55 -1.19
N TRP A 165 -9.38 7.85 -0.63
CA TRP A 165 -10.42 8.62 -1.31
C TRP A 165 -10.48 10.10 -0.89
N CYS A 166 -9.54 10.59 -0.08
CA CYS A 166 -9.51 12.02 0.28
C CYS A 166 -9.36 12.93 -0.95
N GLY A 167 -8.85 12.40 -2.06
CA GLY A 167 -8.78 13.10 -3.35
C GLY A 167 -10.11 13.54 -3.94
N VAL A 168 -11.27 13.05 -3.43
CA VAL A 168 -12.59 13.55 -3.86
C VAL A 168 -12.76 15.05 -3.63
N VAL A 169 -12.02 15.64 -2.70
CA VAL A 169 -12.03 17.09 -2.44
C VAL A 169 -11.53 17.90 -3.65
N PHE A 170 -10.71 17.31 -4.53
CA PHE A 170 -10.25 17.96 -5.76
C PHE A 170 -11.27 17.92 -6.91
N LEU A 171 -12.33 17.12 -6.79
CA LEU A 171 -13.28 16.89 -7.88
C LEU A 171 -13.84 18.20 -8.49
N PRO A 172 -14.36 19.19 -7.70
CA PRO A 172 -14.90 20.41 -8.30
C PRO A 172 -13.86 21.17 -9.14
N GLN A 173 -12.63 21.27 -8.62
CA GLN A 173 -11.55 21.97 -9.30
C GLN A 173 -11.06 21.21 -10.54
N MET A 174 -10.95 19.87 -10.47
CA MET A 174 -10.53 19.07 -11.61
C MET A 174 -11.60 19.00 -12.69
N ILE A 175 -12.88 18.98 -12.33
CA ILE A 175 -13.99 19.04 -13.31
C ILE A 175 -13.96 20.38 -14.05
N ALA A 176 -13.69 21.47 -13.36
CA ALA A 176 -13.69 22.79 -13.96
C ALA A 176 -12.46 23.07 -14.83
N ASN A 177 -11.28 22.50 -14.49
CA ASN A 177 -10.02 22.95 -15.08
C ASN A 177 -9.17 21.83 -15.70
N ASP A 178 -9.28 20.56 -15.24
CA ASP A 178 -8.32 19.51 -15.57
C ASP A 178 -8.99 18.13 -15.69
N LEU A 179 -9.98 18.01 -16.55
CA LEU A 179 -10.71 16.74 -16.80
C LEU A 179 -9.77 15.55 -17.09
N PRO A 180 -8.68 15.69 -17.87
CA PRO A 180 -7.79 14.55 -18.11
C PRO A 180 -7.07 14.10 -16.83
N LEU A 181 -6.61 15.01 -15.97
CA LEU A 181 -6.03 14.66 -14.67
C LEU A 181 -7.06 13.94 -13.80
N LEU A 182 -8.31 14.43 -13.79
CA LEU A 182 -9.42 13.79 -13.07
C LEU A 182 -9.58 12.33 -13.48
N PHE A 183 -9.58 12.01 -14.79
CA PHE A 183 -9.71 10.63 -15.27
C PHE A 183 -8.57 9.73 -14.77
N PHE A 184 -7.33 10.22 -14.72
CA PHE A 184 -6.21 9.45 -14.19
C PHE A 184 -6.34 9.21 -12.68
N ILE A 185 -6.72 10.24 -11.91
CA ILE A 185 -6.83 10.14 -10.44
C ILE A 185 -8.02 9.26 -10.05
N LEU A 186 -9.20 9.48 -10.64
CA LEU A 186 -10.36 8.62 -10.39
C LEU A 186 -10.14 7.20 -10.89
N GLY A 187 -9.59 7.04 -12.09
CA GLY A 187 -9.30 5.73 -12.67
C GLY A 187 -8.36 4.91 -11.78
N GLY A 188 -7.29 5.52 -11.27
CA GLY A 188 -6.38 4.90 -10.33
C GLY A 188 -7.05 4.51 -9.01
N GLY A 189 -7.86 5.42 -8.42
CA GLY A 189 -8.63 5.15 -7.21
C GLY A 189 -9.65 4.02 -7.39
N LEU A 190 -10.33 3.97 -8.55
CA LEU A 190 -11.24 2.89 -8.90
C LEU A 190 -10.50 1.55 -9.06
N LEU A 191 -9.33 1.54 -9.71
CA LEU A 191 -8.51 0.33 -9.83
C LEU A 191 -8.11 -0.21 -8.45
N TYR A 192 -7.64 0.63 -7.53
CA TYR A 192 -7.36 0.20 -6.15
C TYR A 192 -8.59 -0.35 -5.45
N THR A 193 -9.74 0.31 -5.61
CA THR A 193 -11.00 -0.10 -4.95
C THR A 193 -11.52 -1.42 -5.50
N LEU A 194 -11.54 -1.58 -6.82
CA LEU A 194 -11.95 -2.83 -7.47
C LEU A 194 -11.00 -3.99 -7.12
N GLY A 195 -9.71 -3.69 -6.96
CA GLY A 195 -8.72 -4.66 -6.50
C GLY A 195 -9.01 -5.24 -5.12
N ILE A 196 -9.76 -4.54 -4.25
CA ILE A 196 -10.16 -5.07 -2.93
C ILE A 196 -11.02 -6.33 -3.09
N ILE A 197 -11.77 -6.46 -4.18
CA ILE A 197 -12.62 -7.63 -4.45
C ILE A 197 -11.76 -8.91 -4.49
N PRO A 198 -10.77 -9.05 -5.40
CA PRO A 198 -9.89 -10.22 -5.40
C PRO A 198 -9.05 -10.34 -4.12
N PHE A 199 -8.65 -9.22 -3.47
CA PHE A 199 -7.95 -9.26 -2.19
C PHE A 199 -8.77 -9.94 -1.08
N ALA A 200 -10.09 -9.71 -1.04
CA ALA A 200 -11.00 -10.33 -0.07
C ALA A 200 -11.33 -11.79 -0.39
N MET A 201 -11.11 -12.24 -1.64
CA MET A 201 -11.43 -13.60 -2.07
C MET A 201 -10.43 -14.61 -1.51
N LYS A 202 -10.92 -15.79 -1.11
CA LYS A 202 -10.09 -16.92 -0.65
C LYS A 202 -9.76 -17.90 -1.81
N ARG A 203 -9.77 -17.43 -3.05
CA ARG A 203 -9.48 -18.26 -4.24
C ARG A 203 -7.98 -18.23 -4.56
N LYS A 204 -7.46 -19.32 -5.13
CA LYS A 204 -6.08 -19.36 -5.65
C LYS A 204 -5.92 -18.32 -6.75
N GLY A 205 -4.80 -17.60 -6.75
CA GLY A 205 -4.49 -16.55 -7.73
C GLY A 205 -5.20 -15.20 -7.49
N ALA A 206 -6.21 -15.13 -6.60
CA ALA A 206 -6.93 -13.88 -6.37
C ALA A 206 -6.01 -12.77 -5.83
N HIS A 207 -5.04 -13.12 -5.01
CA HIS A 207 -4.08 -12.14 -4.49
C HIS A 207 -3.11 -11.64 -5.56
N PHE A 208 -2.76 -12.48 -6.54
CA PHE A 208 -1.99 -12.06 -7.71
C PHE A 208 -2.77 -11.04 -8.57
N ILE A 209 -4.08 -11.28 -8.75
CA ILE A 209 -4.96 -10.32 -9.44
C ILE A 209 -4.98 -8.98 -8.69
N TRP A 210 -5.05 -9.00 -7.35
CA TRP A 210 -4.92 -7.80 -6.52
C TRP A 210 -3.63 -7.02 -6.82
N HIS A 211 -2.48 -7.69 -6.93
CA HIS A 211 -1.20 -7.06 -7.26
C HIS A 211 -1.23 -6.35 -8.62
N ILE A 212 -1.89 -6.94 -9.62
CA ILE A 212 -2.08 -6.31 -10.93
C ILE A 212 -2.91 -5.02 -10.80
N PHE A 213 -4.02 -5.05 -10.05
CA PHE A 213 -4.83 -3.86 -9.81
C PHE A 213 -4.05 -2.74 -9.12
N VAL A 214 -3.22 -3.10 -8.13
CA VAL A 214 -2.37 -2.12 -7.43
C VAL A 214 -1.35 -1.50 -8.37
N LEU A 215 -0.69 -2.30 -9.21
CA LEU A 215 0.26 -1.80 -10.20
C LEU A 215 -0.41 -0.87 -11.21
N LEU A 216 -1.55 -1.26 -11.77
CA LEU A 216 -2.29 -0.44 -12.74
C LEU A 216 -2.79 0.88 -12.11
N GLY A 217 -3.27 0.84 -10.86
CA GLY A 217 -3.66 2.04 -10.12
C GLY A 217 -2.50 3.01 -9.91
N ALA A 218 -1.32 2.47 -9.53
CA ALA A 218 -0.11 3.28 -9.38
C ALA A 218 0.35 3.90 -10.71
N VAL A 219 0.31 3.14 -11.80
CA VAL A 219 0.64 3.64 -13.14
C VAL A 219 -0.33 4.75 -13.56
N ALA A 220 -1.64 4.57 -13.34
CA ALA A 220 -2.63 5.60 -13.67
C ALA A 220 -2.37 6.90 -12.90
N HIS A 221 -2.19 6.83 -11.58
CA HIS A 221 -1.86 8.00 -10.75
C HIS A 221 -0.53 8.65 -11.19
N TRP A 222 0.50 7.84 -11.44
CA TRP A 222 1.79 8.36 -11.88
C TRP A 222 1.70 9.10 -13.22
N LEU A 223 0.98 8.55 -14.19
CA LEU A 223 0.75 9.20 -15.49
C LEU A 223 0.02 10.54 -15.33
N GLY A 224 -1.05 10.58 -14.53
CA GLY A 224 -1.78 11.81 -14.27
C GLY A 224 -0.88 12.87 -13.64
N ILE A 225 -0.14 12.53 -12.60
CA ILE A 225 0.77 13.43 -11.90
C ILE A 225 1.89 13.90 -12.85
N TYR A 226 2.54 12.99 -13.57
CA TYR A 226 3.65 13.29 -14.47
C TYR A 226 3.25 14.20 -15.63
N LEU A 227 2.09 13.96 -16.24
CA LEU A 227 1.66 14.70 -17.42
C LEU A 227 1.08 16.08 -17.09
N TYR A 228 0.45 16.25 -15.93
CA TYR A 228 -0.31 17.46 -15.62
C TYR A 228 0.27 18.32 -14.50
N LEU A 229 1.14 17.77 -13.63
CA LEU A 229 1.78 18.55 -12.56
C LEU A 229 3.27 18.85 -12.85
N TYR A 230 3.85 18.22 -13.87
CA TYR A 230 5.24 18.41 -14.28
C TYR A 230 5.32 18.75 -15.78
N PRO A 231 4.91 19.96 -16.18
CA PRO A 231 4.91 20.42 -17.58
C PRO A 231 6.29 20.59 -18.18
#